data_27930460d734b0ab33d13f18d6cfc976
#
_entry.id   27930460d734b0ab33d13f18d6cfc976
#
_cell.length_a   1.000
_cell.length_b   1.000
_cell.length_c   1.000
_cell.angle_alpha   90.00
_cell.angle_beta   90.00
_cell.angle_gamma   90.00
#
_symmetry.space_group_name_H-M   'P 1'
#
loop_
_entity.id
_entity.type
_entity.pdbx_description
1 polymer ?
#
loop_
_entity_poly.entity_id
_entity_poly.type
_entity_poly.pdbx_seq_one_letter_code
_entity_poly.pdbx_strand_id
1 'polypeptide(L)'
;EENNKQAASINALKRAKEQQEHENSKLAEQVKNQAWELAQKNEELRSAAAAAGKLEQDYEKINAANAKLQRELNAWQKEFAEPVKFYQMYRKLPAAVRENFANVIADESVIAFILSGSDIDNICSFWDSMKRNYYQLQAERDTLLQILEYLLSVCNIYQGEQVFALIKDEEGKYFDDDLHMRSENCSRYTGAIERVLLPGIWNNRLARANRKALVEYGA
;
A
#
# COMPACT_ATOMS: atom_id res chain seq x y z
N GLU A 1 -79.28 -64.39 42.45
CA GLU A 1 -77.76 -64.32 42.31
C GLU A 1 -77.31 -63.66 40.98
N GLU A 2 -77.99 -63.92 39.88
CA GLU A 2 -77.68 -63.40 38.54
C GLU A 2 -77.77 -61.84 38.40
N ASN A 3 -78.81 -61.27 39.06
CA ASN A 3 -78.98 -59.81 39.10
C ASN A 3 -77.86 -59.05 39.86
N ASN A 4 -77.28 -59.70 40.90
CA ASN A 4 -76.19 -59.11 41.65
C ASN A 4 -74.83 -59.17 40.88
N LYS A 5 -74.65 -60.17 40.02
CA LYS A 5 -73.49 -60.29 39.14
C LYS A 5 -73.53 -59.29 38.04
N GLN A 6 -74.73 -59.04 37.43
CA GLN A 6 -74.90 -58.05 36.43
C GLN A 6 -74.72 -56.62 36.98
N ALA A 7 -75.24 -56.29 38.15
CA ALA A 7 -75.01 -55.02 38.83
C ALA A 7 -73.49 -54.75 39.14
N ALA A 8 -72.74 -55.79 39.58
CA ALA A 8 -71.31 -55.67 39.79
C ALA A 8 -70.54 -55.41 38.49
N SER A 9 -70.90 -56.11 37.40
CA SER A 9 -70.29 -55.88 36.05
C SER A 9 -70.59 -54.50 35.52
N ILE A 10 -71.81 -54.00 35.66
CA ILE A 10 -72.22 -52.61 35.23
C ILE A 10 -71.38 -51.57 36.02
N ASN A 11 -71.22 -51.77 37.34
CA ASN A 11 -70.44 -50.86 38.16
C ASN A 11 -68.91 -50.88 37.80
N ALA A 12 -68.35 -52.01 37.43
CA ALA A 12 -66.96 -52.16 36.97
C ALA A 12 -66.76 -51.47 35.64
N LEU A 13 -67.71 -51.60 34.67
CA LEU A 13 -67.68 -50.92 33.39
C LEU A 13 -67.81 -49.38 33.52
N LYS A 14 -68.69 -48.94 34.47
CA LYS A 14 -68.80 -47.51 34.77
C LYS A 14 -67.48 -46.90 35.27
N ARG A 15 -66.83 -47.55 36.20
CA ARG A 15 -65.52 -47.15 36.76
C ARG A 15 -64.41 -47.16 35.70
N ALA A 16 -64.37 -48.14 34.83
CA ALA A 16 -63.46 -48.24 33.72
C ALA A 16 -63.67 -47.11 32.72
N LYS A 17 -64.91 -46.78 32.42
CA LYS A 17 -65.30 -45.66 31.54
C LYS A 17 -64.87 -44.31 32.15
N GLU A 18 -65.15 -44.05 33.42
CA GLU A 18 -64.74 -42.85 34.14
C GLU A 18 -63.22 -42.69 34.17
N GLN A 19 -62.50 -43.81 34.37
CA GLN A 19 -61.02 -43.81 34.34
C GLN A 19 -60.48 -43.48 32.93
N GLN A 20 -61.06 -44.07 31.91
CA GLN A 20 -60.69 -43.80 30.50
C GLN A 20 -60.99 -42.37 30.05
N GLU A 21 -62.12 -41.82 30.52
CA GLU A 21 -62.50 -40.41 30.28
C GLU A 21 -61.49 -39.47 30.97
N HIS A 22 -61.04 -39.80 32.18
CA HIS A 22 -60.02 -39.01 32.87
C HIS A 22 -58.64 -39.08 32.19
N GLU A 23 -58.21 -40.27 31.75
CA GLU A 23 -56.97 -40.45 31.00
C GLU A 23 -56.99 -39.74 29.66
N ASN A 24 -58.13 -39.81 28.94
CA ASN A 24 -58.31 -39.04 27.68
C ASN A 24 -58.27 -37.54 27.90
N SER A 25 -58.82 -37.02 29.00
CA SER A 25 -58.75 -35.60 29.34
C SER A 25 -57.30 -35.17 29.63
N LYS A 26 -56.51 -35.95 30.36
CA LYS A 26 -55.08 -35.69 30.60
C LYS A 26 -54.27 -35.71 29.31
N LEU A 27 -54.52 -36.69 28.45
CA LEU A 27 -53.84 -36.78 27.16
C LEU A 27 -54.18 -35.56 26.26
N ALA A 28 -55.46 -35.15 26.25
CA ALA A 28 -55.87 -33.98 25.49
C ALA A 28 -55.20 -32.68 25.97
N GLU A 29 -55.05 -32.53 27.28
CA GLU A 29 -54.29 -31.40 27.87
C GLU A 29 -52.77 -31.43 27.52
N GLN A 30 -52.14 -32.61 27.59
CA GLN A 30 -50.76 -32.79 27.19
C GLN A 30 -50.53 -32.48 25.71
N VAL A 31 -51.40 -32.96 24.83
CA VAL A 31 -51.33 -32.65 23.39
C VAL A 31 -51.48 -31.14 23.14
N LYS A 32 -52.39 -30.47 23.86
CA LYS A 32 -52.58 -29.01 23.74
C LYS A 32 -51.32 -28.25 24.18
N ASN A 33 -50.69 -28.64 25.28
CA ASN A 33 -49.49 -28.03 25.79
C ASN A 33 -48.30 -28.25 24.83
N GLN A 34 -48.15 -29.45 24.31
CA GLN A 34 -47.10 -29.76 23.32
C GLN A 34 -47.30 -28.99 22.00
N ALA A 35 -48.54 -28.86 21.54
CA ALA A 35 -48.87 -28.09 20.36
C ALA A 35 -48.51 -26.62 20.55
N TRP A 36 -48.76 -26.04 21.73
CA TRP A 36 -48.37 -24.66 22.06
C TRP A 36 -46.84 -24.47 22.11
N GLU A 37 -46.12 -25.38 22.76
CA GLU A 37 -44.64 -25.36 22.79
C GLU A 37 -44.03 -25.47 21.41
N LEU A 38 -44.58 -26.35 20.56
CA LEU A 38 -44.16 -26.49 19.16
C LEU A 38 -44.40 -25.21 18.36
N ALA A 39 -45.54 -24.53 18.58
CA ALA A 39 -45.85 -23.25 17.91
C ALA A 39 -44.84 -22.18 18.33
N GLN A 40 -44.47 -22.07 19.62
CA GLN A 40 -43.46 -21.14 20.09
C GLN A 40 -42.08 -21.44 19.48
N LYS A 41 -41.65 -22.69 19.53
CA LYS A 41 -40.34 -23.07 18.94
C LYS A 41 -40.28 -22.81 17.44
N ASN A 42 -41.39 -23.01 16.72
CA ASN A 42 -41.43 -22.68 15.30
C ASN A 42 -41.29 -21.18 15.03
N GLU A 43 -41.87 -20.32 15.87
CA GLU A 43 -41.75 -18.87 15.75
C GLU A 43 -40.33 -18.41 16.08
N GLU A 44 -39.71 -18.99 17.12
CA GLU A 44 -38.29 -18.74 17.44
C GLU A 44 -37.36 -19.15 16.28
N LEU A 45 -37.58 -20.33 15.69
CA LEU A 45 -36.83 -20.80 14.53
C LEU A 45 -37.00 -19.88 13.32
N ARG A 46 -38.19 -19.38 13.04
CA ARG A 46 -38.41 -18.40 11.95
C ARG A 46 -37.70 -17.09 12.19
N SER A 47 -37.73 -16.60 13.43
CA SER A 47 -37.03 -15.38 13.81
C SER A 47 -35.46 -15.56 13.68
N ALA A 48 -34.94 -16.68 14.16
CA ALA A 48 -33.54 -17.01 14.05
C ALA A 48 -33.09 -17.17 12.58
N ALA A 49 -33.90 -17.81 11.74
CA ALA A 49 -33.63 -17.95 10.31
C ALA A 49 -33.60 -16.60 9.59
N ALA A 50 -34.56 -15.70 9.92
CA ALA A 50 -34.55 -14.35 9.38
C ALA A 50 -33.34 -13.52 9.80
N ALA A 51 -32.92 -13.64 11.07
CA ALA A 51 -31.72 -12.99 11.58
C ALA A 51 -30.45 -13.53 10.91
N ALA A 52 -30.36 -14.85 10.73
CA ALA A 52 -29.25 -15.49 10.02
C ALA A 52 -29.13 -15.02 8.56
N GLY A 53 -30.25 -14.96 7.84
CA GLY A 53 -30.29 -14.45 6.46
C GLY A 53 -29.87 -12.99 6.35
N LYS A 54 -30.24 -12.15 7.33
CA LYS A 54 -29.79 -10.76 7.38
C LYS A 54 -28.28 -10.65 7.65
N LEU A 55 -27.77 -11.46 8.58
CA LEU A 55 -26.35 -11.51 8.91
C LEU A 55 -25.51 -11.95 7.70
N GLU A 56 -25.98 -12.93 6.94
CA GLU A 56 -25.35 -13.40 5.72
C GLU A 56 -25.27 -12.29 4.65
N GLN A 57 -26.36 -11.55 4.43
CA GLN A 57 -26.34 -10.39 3.53
C GLN A 57 -25.38 -9.30 3.97
N ASP A 58 -25.33 -9.00 5.26
CA ASP A 58 -24.40 -7.99 5.80
C ASP A 58 -22.95 -8.45 5.70
N TYR A 59 -22.69 -9.74 5.90
CA TYR A 59 -21.37 -10.34 5.68
C TYR A 59 -20.91 -10.23 4.21
N GLU A 60 -21.79 -10.52 3.26
CA GLU A 60 -21.48 -10.36 1.83
C GLU A 60 -21.16 -8.90 1.46
N LYS A 61 -21.93 -7.92 2.00
CA LYS A 61 -21.67 -6.49 1.78
C LYS A 61 -20.29 -6.08 2.35
N ILE A 62 -19.97 -6.53 3.55
CA ILE A 62 -18.68 -6.25 4.20
C ILE A 62 -17.53 -6.86 3.38
N ASN A 63 -17.68 -8.09 2.92
CA ASN A 63 -16.66 -8.75 2.09
C ASN A 63 -16.44 -8.03 0.76
N ALA A 64 -17.52 -7.59 0.11
CA ALA A 64 -17.43 -6.80 -1.13
C ALA A 64 -16.73 -5.45 -0.89
N ALA A 65 -17.06 -4.76 0.20
CA ALA A 65 -16.40 -3.51 0.59
C ALA A 65 -14.92 -3.70 0.90
N ASN A 66 -14.57 -4.75 1.66
CA ASN A 66 -13.18 -5.10 1.96
C ASN A 66 -12.37 -5.42 0.69
N ALA A 67 -12.96 -6.19 -0.24
CA ALA A 67 -12.30 -6.50 -1.51
C ALA A 67 -12.07 -5.25 -2.37
N LYS A 68 -12.99 -4.28 -2.33
CA LYS A 68 -12.82 -2.98 -3.00
C LYS A 68 -11.69 -2.16 -2.36
N LEU A 69 -11.71 -2.00 -1.04
CA LEU A 69 -10.68 -1.27 -0.31
C LEU A 69 -9.29 -1.88 -0.50
N GLN A 70 -9.20 -3.21 -0.53
CA GLN A 70 -7.92 -3.89 -0.77
C GLN A 70 -7.38 -3.61 -2.18
N ARG A 71 -8.24 -3.55 -3.22
CA ARG A 71 -7.82 -3.17 -4.57
C ARG A 71 -7.33 -1.72 -4.63
N GLU A 72 -8.05 -0.80 -3.99
CA GLU A 72 -7.65 0.61 -3.91
C GLU A 72 -6.31 0.76 -3.17
N LEU A 73 -6.14 0.08 -2.04
CA LEU A 73 -4.88 0.07 -1.29
C LEU A 73 -3.71 -0.45 -2.14
N ASN A 74 -3.92 -1.57 -2.84
CA ASN A 74 -2.89 -2.14 -3.72
C ASN A 74 -2.52 -1.19 -4.87
N ALA A 75 -3.50 -0.47 -5.44
CA ALA A 75 -3.26 0.54 -6.46
C ALA A 75 -2.40 1.70 -5.92
N TRP A 76 -2.75 2.24 -4.75
CA TRP A 76 -1.97 3.27 -4.08
C TRP A 76 -0.55 2.79 -3.71
N GLN A 77 -0.42 1.59 -3.16
CA GLN A 77 0.90 1.01 -2.84
C GLN A 77 1.78 0.90 -4.08
N LYS A 78 1.21 0.49 -5.22
CA LYS A 78 1.95 0.38 -6.49
C LYS A 78 2.37 1.77 -7.00
N GLU A 79 1.51 2.76 -6.92
CA GLU A 79 1.78 4.12 -7.38
C GLU A 79 2.87 4.80 -6.53
N PHE A 80 2.83 4.61 -5.21
CA PHE A 80 3.78 5.22 -4.29
C PHE A 80 5.00 4.36 -3.97
N ALA A 81 5.13 3.16 -4.54
CA ALA A 81 6.25 2.26 -4.24
C ALA A 81 7.61 2.89 -4.56
N GLU A 82 7.74 3.52 -5.73
CA GLU A 82 8.99 4.12 -6.18
C GLU A 82 9.34 5.38 -5.38
N PRO A 83 8.45 6.37 -5.20
CA PRO A 83 8.67 7.49 -4.30
C PRO A 83 9.11 7.09 -2.90
N VAL A 84 8.41 6.14 -2.29
CA VAL A 84 8.74 5.64 -0.95
C VAL A 84 10.12 4.99 -0.92
N LYS A 85 10.47 4.21 -1.95
CA LYS A 85 11.80 3.58 -2.07
C LYS A 85 12.92 4.64 -2.04
N PHE A 86 12.84 5.66 -2.89
CA PHE A 86 13.89 6.68 -2.99
C PHE A 86 13.93 7.59 -1.76
N TYR A 87 12.79 7.93 -1.19
CA TYR A 87 12.73 8.63 0.10
C TYR A 87 13.42 7.81 1.21
N GLN A 88 13.16 6.51 1.29
CA GLN A 88 13.83 5.64 2.26
C GLN A 88 15.32 5.50 2.00
N MET A 89 15.76 5.48 0.74
CA MET A 89 17.18 5.50 0.39
C MET A 89 17.84 6.78 0.90
N TYR A 90 17.21 7.94 0.70
CA TYR A 90 17.70 9.21 1.21
C TYR A 90 17.75 9.23 2.75
N ARG A 91 16.68 8.78 3.42
CA ARG A 91 16.60 8.72 4.90
C ARG A 91 17.63 7.78 5.53
N LYS A 92 18.09 6.78 4.82
CA LYS A 92 19.14 5.85 5.27
C LYS A 92 20.55 6.41 5.15
N LEU A 93 20.76 7.50 4.43
CA LEU A 93 22.04 8.17 4.38
C LEU A 93 22.45 8.65 5.79
N PRO A 94 23.75 8.66 6.13
CA PRO A 94 24.24 9.24 7.37
C PRO A 94 23.75 10.67 7.57
N ALA A 95 23.47 11.07 8.80
CA ALA A 95 22.98 12.42 9.11
C ALA A 95 23.90 13.51 8.56
N ALA A 96 25.21 13.36 8.76
CA ALA A 96 26.22 14.29 8.23
C ALA A 96 26.20 14.43 6.71
N VAL A 97 25.83 13.36 5.98
CA VAL A 97 25.65 13.42 4.52
C VAL A 97 24.37 14.18 4.19
N ARG A 98 23.24 13.89 4.85
CA ARG A 98 21.95 14.58 4.61
C ARG A 98 22.02 16.07 4.91
N GLU A 99 22.80 16.50 5.90
CA GLU A 99 23.03 17.91 6.22
C GLU A 99 23.57 18.72 5.03
N ASN A 100 24.37 18.11 4.14
CA ASN A 100 24.85 18.76 2.91
C ASN A 100 23.72 19.12 1.93
N PHE A 101 22.55 18.50 2.08
CA PHE A 101 21.39 18.64 1.19
C PHE A 101 20.16 19.21 1.88
N ALA A 102 20.23 19.56 3.17
CA ALA A 102 19.08 19.98 3.98
C ALA A 102 18.37 21.25 3.44
N ASN A 103 19.09 22.11 2.72
CA ASN A 103 18.50 23.30 2.11
C ASN A 103 17.85 23.03 0.74
N VAL A 104 17.96 21.80 0.22
CA VAL A 104 17.53 21.43 -1.13
C VAL A 104 16.48 20.34 -1.09
N ILE A 105 16.66 19.36 -0.21
CA ILE A 105 15.80 18.19 -0.07
C ILE A 105 15.04 18.26 1.25
N ALA A 106 13.73 18.42 1.16
CA ALA A 106 12.84 18.30 2.32
C ALA A 106 12.66 16.82 2.67
N ASP A 107 12.96 16.44 3.94
CA ASP A 107 12.95 15.04 4.37
C ASP A 107 11.92 14.71 5.46
N GLU A 108 10.96 15.61 5.68
CA GLU A 108 9.89 15.45 6.67
C GLU A 108 8.87 14.39 6.25
N SER A 109 8.65 14.24 4.94
CA SER A 109 7.69 13.29 4.38
C SER A 109 8.05 12.87 2.95
N VAL A 110 7.45 11.76 2.48
CA VAL A 110 7.58 11.32 1.08
C VAL A 110 7.11 12.42 0.12
N ILE A 111 6.02 13.11 0.44
CA ILE A 111 5.48 14.18 -0.41
C ILE A 111 6.45 15.37 -0.47
N ALA A 112 7.00 15.81 0.65
CA ALA A 112 7.97 16.90 0.68
C ALA A 112 9.23 16.54 -0.14
N PHE A 113 9.71 15.31 -0.03
CA PHE A 113 10.81 14.79 -0.83
C PHE A 113 10.51 14.82 -2.35
N ILE A 114 9.31 14.38 -2.78
CA ILE A 114 8.89 14.45 -4.19
C ILE A 114 8.84 15.90 -4.67
N LEU A 115 8.25 16.80 -3.87
CA LEU A 115 8.14 18.21 -4.22
C LEU A 115 9.52 18.87 -4.37
N SER A 116 10.53 18.47 -3.61
CA SER A 116 11.91 18.92 -3.79
C SER A 116 12.45 18.56 -5.19
N GLY A 117 12.01 17.42 -5.76
CA GLY A 117 12.38 16.97 -7.10
C GLY A 117 11.54 17.57 -8.23
N SER A 118 10.48 18.34 -7.94
CA SER A 118 9.67 18.98 -9.00
C SER A 118 10.33 20.24 -9.60
N ASP A 119 11.32 20.80 -8.91
CA ASP A 119 12.03 22.01 -9.30
C ASP A 119 13.44 21.67 -9.77
N ILE A 120 13.77 22.06 -11.02
CA ILE A 120 15.10 21.85 -11.60
C ILE A 120 16.20 22.62 -10.86
N ASP A 121 15.91 23.77 -10.28
CA ASP A 121 16.90 24.55 -9.55
C ASP A 121 17.31 23.85 -8.25
N ASN A 122 16.37 23.18 -7.58
CA ASN A 122 16.66 22.29 -6.45
C ASN A 122 17.53 21.10 -6.88
N ILE A 123 17.22 20.47 -8.01
CA ILE A 123 18.01 19.35 -8.53
C ILE A 123 19.42 19.80 -8.91
N CYS A 124 19.54 20.96 -9.54
CA CYS A 124 20.84 21.56 -9.84
C CYS A 124 21.63 21.87 -8.56
N SER A 125 20.98 22.39 -7.53
CA SER A 125 21.60 22.65 -6.22
C SER A 125 22.02 21.36 -5.50
N PHE A 126 21.23 20.27 -5.64
CA PHE A 126 21.59 18.95 -5.16
C PHE A 126 22.88 18.44 -5.86
N TRP A 127 22.93 18.57 -7.20
CA TRP A 127 24.11 18.24 -7.99
C TRP A 127 25.34 19.06 -7.56
N ASP A 128 25.17 20.38 -7.37
CA ASP A 128 26.25 21.28 -6.93
C ASP A 128 26.79 20.88 -5.54
N SER A 129 25.91 20.43 -4.65
CA SER A 129 26.30 19.92 -3.32
C SER A 129 27.04 18.59 -3.41
N MET A 130 26.63 17.68 -4.32
CA MET A 130 27.38 16.46 -4.61
C MET A 130 28.77 16.77 -5.13
N LYS A 131 28.89 17.73 -6.06
CA LYS A 131 30.19 18.14 -6.61
C LYS A 131 31.12 18.71 -5.54
N ARG A 132 30.64 19.63 -4.71
CA ARG A 132 31.44 20.28 -3.65
C ARG A 132 31.99 19.26 -2.65
N ASN A 133 31.23 18.24 -2.34
CA ASN A 133 31.56 17.24 -1.34
C ASN A 133 31.98 15.89 -1.97
N TYR A 134 32.32 15.89 -3.27
CA TYR A 134 32.54 14.67 -4.05
C TYR A 134 33.49 13.67 -3.36
N TYR A 135 34.64 14.13 -2.86
CA TYR A 135 35.63 13.23 -2.21
C TYR A 135 35.16 12.70 -0.85
N GLN A 136 34.25 13.37 -0.18
CA GLN A 136 33.72 12.97 1.11
C GLN A 136 32.52 12.01 0.96
N LEU A 137 31.87 12.02 -0.20
CA LEU A 137 30.64 11.27 -0.50
C LEU A 137 30.89 9.98 -1.31
N GLN A 138 32.13 9.50 -1.36
CA GLN A 138 32.49 8.35 -2.19
C GLN A 138 31.70 7.08 -1.84
N ALA A 139 31.44 6.83 -0.55
CA ALA A 139 30.71 5.67 -0.08
C ALA A 139 29.21 5.73 -0.44
N GLU A 140 28.64 6.92 -0.49
CA GLU A 140 27.21 7.16 -0.75
C GLU A 140 26.92 7.58 -2.19
N ARG A 141 27.97 7.75 -3.01
CA ARG A 141 27.89 8.27 -4.38
C ARG A 141 26.82 7.59 -5.22
N ASP A 142 26.85 6.27 -5.27
CA ASP A 142 25.93 5.52 -6.14
C ASP A 142 24.46 5.66 -5.67
N THR A 143 24.24 5.75 -4.36
CA THR A 143 22.92 6.03 -3.80
C THR A 143 22.46 7.45 -4.16
N LEU A 144 23.35 8.44 -4.05
CA LEU A 144 23.04 9.83 -4.40
C LEU A 144 22.80 10.01 -5.89
N LEU A 145 23.52 9.29 -6.76
CA LEU A 145 23.27 9.27 -8.20
C LEU A 145 21.91 8.67 -8.55
N GLN A 146 21.50 7.59 -7.91
CA GLN A 146 20.18 7.02 -8.09
C GLN A 146 19.06 7.99 -7.64
N ILE A 147 19.28 8.70 -6.53
CA ILE A 147 18.36 9.73 -6.05
C ILE A 147 18.28 10.89 -7.04
N LEU A 148 19.41 11.38 -7.55
CA LEU A 148 19.47 12.43 -8.57
C LEU A 148 18.66 12.04 -9.83
N GLU A 149 18.86 10.83 -10.33
CA GLU A 149 18.16 10.31 -11.51
C GLU A 149 16.65 10.22 -11.25
N TYR A 150 16.24 9.76 -10.07
CA TYR A 150 14.85 9.72 -9.65
C TYR A 150 14.24 11.15 -9.58
N LEU A 151 14.92 12.10 -8.95
CA LEU A 151 14.42 13.49 -8.86
C LEU A 151 14.29 14.13 -10.25
N LEU A 152 15.21 13.87 -11.18
CA LEU A 152 15.06 14.29 -12.58
C LEU A 152 13.84 13.65 -13.24
N SER A 153 13.53 12.39 -12.96
CA SER A 153 12.32 11.75 -13.48
C SER A 153 11.05 12.42 -12.95
N VAL A 154 11.02 12.78 -11.66
CA VAL A 154 9.92 13.54 -11.05
C VAL A 154 9.75 14.91 -11.72
N CYS A 155 10.85 15.63 -11.96
CA CYS A 155 10.83 16.90 -12.66
C CYS A 155 10.26 16.76 -14.08
N ASN A 156 10.66 15.73 -14.82
CA ASN A 156 10.15 15.45 -16.16
C ASN A 156 8.65 15.11 -16.14
N ILE A 157 8.17 14.33 -15.16
CA ILE A 157 6.75 14.07 -14.96
C ILE A 157 5.98 15.38 -14.72
N TYR A 158 6.51 16.27 -13.87
CA TYR A 158 5.90 17.56 -13.59
C TYR A 158 5.85 18.46 -14.86
N GLN A 159 6.89 18.40 -15.73
CA GLN A 159 6.94 19.12 -16.99
C GLN A 159 6.03 18.52 -18.08
N GLY A 160 5.52 17.29 -17.90
CA GLY A 160 4.71 16.56 -18.87
C GLY A 160 5.50 16.00 -20.06
N GLU A 161 6.83 16.17 -20.10
CA GLU A 161 7.74 15.68 -21.14
C GLU A 161 9.17 15.49 -20.60
N GLN A 162 10.00 14.77 -21.34
CA GLN A 162 11.40 14.56 -20.99
C GLN A 162 12.26 15.78 -21.33
N VAL A 163 12.19 16.82 -20.49
CA VAL A 163 12.97 18.06 -20.64
C VAL A 163 14.42 17.84 -20.22
N PHE A 164 14.67 17.06 -19.19
CA PHE A 164 15.99 16.89 -18.60
C PHE A 164 16.48 15.44 -18.71
N ALA A 165 17.77 15.30 -19.02
CA ALA A 165 18.45 14.01 -19.09
C ALA A 165 19.83 14.09 -18.42
N LEU A 166 20.36 12.95 -17.97
CA LEU A 166 21.74 12.88 -17.50
C LEU A 166 22.69 12.75 -18.70
N ILE A 167 23.80 13.51 -18.69
CA ILE A 167 24.92 13.33 -19.60
C ILE A 167 25.73 12.16 -19.06
N LYS A 168 25.50 10.98 -19.65
CA LYS A 168 26.15 9.69 -19.30
C LYS A 168 26.99 9.21 -20.50
N ASP A 169 27.78 8.16 -20.27
CA ASP A 169 28.50 7.43 -21.32
C ASP A 169 29.48 8.30 -22.13
N GLU A 170 30.17 9.21 -21.42
CA GLU A 170 31.16 10.11 -22.01
C GLU A 170 32.60 9.55 -21.97
N GLU A 171 32.79 8.38 -21.34
CA GLU A 171 34.07 7.71 -21.27
C GLU A 171 34.56 7.30 -22.66
N GLY A 172 35.82 7.56 -22.93
CA GLY A 172 36.46 7.36 -24.24
C GLY A 172 36.21 8.49 -25.26
N LYS A 173 35.29 9.45 -24.98
CA LYS A 173 35.07 10.61 -25.81
C LYS A 173 36.11 11.71 -25.55
N TYR A 174 36.28 12.61 -26.51
CA TYR A 174 37.09 13.80 -26.28
C TYR A 174 36.28 14.82 -25.46
N PHE A 175 37.04 15.62 -24.72
CA PHE A 175 36.46 16.68 -23.90
C PHE A 175 35.75 17.72 -24.78
N ASP A 176 34.54 18.07 -24.39
CA ASP A 176 33.69 19.09 -24.96
C ASP A 176 33.39 20.15 -23.89
N ASP A 177 33.81 21.39 -24.10
CA ASP A 177 33.62 22.47 -23.12
C ASP A 177 32.16 22.78 -22.83
N ASP A 178 31.24 22.47 -23.72
CA ASP A 178 29.80 22.67 -23.49
C ASP A 178 29.17 21.58 -22.60
N LEU A 179 29.74 20.36 -22.60
CA LEU A 179 29.21 19.19 -21.90
C LEU A 179 29.98 18.85 -20.64
N HIS A 180 31.27 19.16 -20.58
CA HIS A 180 32.18 18.66 -19.57
C HIS A 180 32.84 19.75 -18.74
N MET A 181 33.14 19.43 -17.50
CA MET A 181 34.05 20.17 -16.64
C MET A 181 35.09 19.23 -16.04
N ARG A 182 36.29 19.71 -15.87
CA ARG A 182 37.38 18.93 -15.28
C ARG A 182 37.25 18.84 -13.76
N SER A 183 37.64 17.70 -13.23
CA SER A 183 37.93 17.54 -11.80
C SER A 183 39.17 18.36 -11.41
N GLU A 184 39.17 18.91 -10.19
CA GLU A 184 40.32 19.67 -9.66
C GLU A 184 41.59 18.82 -9.53
N ASN A 185 41.44 17.51 -9.36
CA ASN A 185 42.57 16.57 -9.26
C ASN A 185 43.03 16.00 -10.59
N CYS A 186 42.51 16.49 -11.71
CA CYS A 186 42.90 16.02 -13.03
C CYS A 186 44.26 16.59 -13.42
N SER A 187 45.28 15.75 -13.51
CA SER A 187 46.65 16.13 -13.83
C SER A 187 46.88 16.47 -15.32
N ARG A 188 45.96 16.04 -16.19
CA ARG A 188 46.02 16.30 -17.64
C ARG A 188 44.98 17.30 -18.10
N TYR A 189 45.29 18.00 -19.18
CA TYR A 189 44.41 19.03 -19.75
C TYR A 189 43.84 18.66 -21.12
N THR A 190 44.31 17.52 -21.69
CA THR A 190 43.91 17.04 -23.02
C THR A 190 43.85 15.52 -23.03
N GLY A 191 43.01 14.96 -23.87
CA GLY A 191 42.87 13.51 -24.04
C GLY A 191 41.41 13.05 -24.04
N ALA A 192 41.25 11.75 -24.10
CA ALA A 192 39.92 11.15 -23.94
C ALA A 192 39.53 11.13 -22.44
N ILE A 193 38.24 11.24 -22.19
CA ILE A 193 37.67 11.10 -20.84
C ILE A 193 37.88 9.66 -20.39
N GLU A 194 38.57 9.48 -19.27
CA GLU A 194 38.78 8.16 -18.67
C GLU A 194 37.57 7.78 -17.77
N ARG A 195 37.08 8.76 -17.01
CA ARG A 195 36.03 8.52 -16.04
C ARG A 195 35.11 9.70 -15.87
N VAL A 196 33.79 9.39 -15.83
CA VAL A 196 32.76 10.36 -15.42
C VAL A 196 32.60 10.28 -13.90
N LEU A 197 32.98 11.30 -13.18
CA LEU A 197 32.87 11.38 -11.72
C LEU A 197 31.43 11.70 -11.30
N LEU A 198 30.81 12.68 -11.94
CA LEU A 198 29.37 13.01 -11.80
C LEU A 198 28.80 13.25 -13.19
N PRO A 199 27.66 12.61 -13.53
CA PRO A 199 26.96 12.89 -14.79
C PRO A 199 26.46 14.32 -14.81
N GLY A 200 26.49 14.97 -15.97
CA GLY A 200 25.89 16.29 -16.15
C GLY A 200 24.37 16.24 -16.26
N ILE A 201 23.75 17.41 -16.30
CA ILE A 201 22.29 17.56 -16.51
C ILE A 201 22.09 18.32 -17.81
N TRP A 202 21.56 17.65 -18.83
CA TRP A 202 21.23 18.22 -20.12
C TRP A 202 19.80 18.75 -20.15
N ASN A 203 19.58 19.88 -20.81
CA ASN A 203 18.25 20.44 -21.05
C ASN A 203 17.89 20.32 -22.54
N ASN A 204 16.97 19.43 -22.86
CA ASN A 204 16.52 19.18 -24.24
C ASN A 204 15.83 20.37 -24.88
N ARG A 205 15.10 21.21 -24.11
CA ARG A 205 14.43 22.40 -24.63
C ARG A 205 15.41 23.50 -25.03
N LEU A 206 16.47 23.68 -24.24
CA LEU A 206 17.46 24.74 -24.45
C LEU A 206 18.68 24.28 -25.25
N ALA A 207 18.76 22.98 -25.54
CA ALA A 207 19.90 22.30 -26.17
C ALA A 207 21.26 22.68 -25.53
N ARG A 208 21.31 22.68 -24.18
CA ARG A 208 22.51 22.99 -23.41
C ARG A 208 22.55 22.25 -22.08
N ALA A 209 23.73 22.13 -21.51
CA ALA A 209 23.87 21.58 -20.17
C ALA A 209 23.45 22.59 -19.09
N ASN A 210 22.53 22.21 -18.19
CA ASN A 210 22.27 22.93 -16.96
C ASN A 210 23.41 22.72 -15.95
N ARG A 211 24.00 21.52 -15.98
CA ARG A 211 25.23 21.17 -15.25
C ARG A 211 26.10 20.29 -16.16
N LYS A 212 27.35 20.68 -16.32
CA LYS A 212 28.34 19.91 -17.10
C LYS A 212 28.74 18.66 -16.35
N ALA A 213 29.02 17.57 -17.05
CA ALA A 213 29.56 16.36 -16.42
C ALA A 213 30.94 16.62 -15.82
N LEU A 214 31.15 16.19 -14.59
CA LEU A 214 32.47 16.24 -13.95
C LEU A 214 33.30 15.03 -14.39
N VAL A 215 34.42 15.27 -15.06
CA VAL A 215 35.21 14.21 -15.69
C VAL A 215 36.71 14.24 -15.29
N GLU A 216 37.35 13.10 -15.42
CA GLU A 216 38.81 12.92 -15.35
C GLU A 216 39.31 12.37 -16.67
N TYR A 217 40.54 12.79 -17.05
CA TYR A 217 41.26 12.25 -18.19
C TYR A 217 42.16 11.09 -17.76
N GLY A 218 42.36 10.17 -18.70
CA GLY A 218 43.27 9.06 -18.55
C GLY A 218 44.72 9.49 -18.35
N ALA A 219 45.42 8.59 -17.68
CA ALA A 219 46.87 8.73 -17.44
C ALA A 219 47.71 8.66 -18.72
#